data_e2fd5159d7b7593ac26e631a89a122e0
#
_entry.id   e2fd5159d7b7593ac26e631a89a122e0
#
_cell.length_a   1.000
_cell.length_b   1.000
_cell.length_c   1.000
_cell.angle_alpha   90.00
_cell.angle_beta   90.00
_cell.angle_gamma   90.00
#
_symmetry.space_group_name_H-M   'P 1'
#
loop_
_entity.id
_entity.type
_entity.pdbx_description
1 polymer ?
#
loop_
_entity_poly.entity_id
_entity_poly.type
_entity_poly.pdbx_seq_one_letter_code
_entity_poly.pdbx_strand_id
1 'polypeptide(L)'
;MKKVLNIFLICLLLAPNVSAQEELTISSAIKKTLENNLDIEVSENFKRIAKNNSSILNNNYLPNIQLGSEINTNIQSIEIETPSGISGTLDDTQTDNSSAVLSIDYNIIDASGRKYNYKKSKELYSKSNLEVQEIIENTILQLFTVFFEVGRLSEEKEILKNSLDISKRRYERRLLEFEYGQTNNLEVLNAEVDVNSDSINLLNTSKKLFNAKSDLNLIMNV
;
A
#
# COMPACT_ATOMS: atom_id res chain seq x y z
N MET A 1 18.44 -15.15 54.23
CA MET A 1 18.30 -13.81 53.64
C MET A 1 18.78 -13.73 52.18
N LYS A 2 19.98 -14.25 51.80
CA LYS A 2 20.46 -14.18 50.38
C LYS A 2 19.56 -14.89 49.37
N LYS A 3 18.92 -16.03 49.70
CA LYS A 3 17.99 -16.75 48.76
C LYS A 3 16.69 -16.01 48.50
N VAL A 4 16.14 -15.30 49.49
CA VAL A 4 14.92 -14.49 49.34
C VAL A 4 15.22 -13.24 48.50
N LEU A 5 16.38 -12.64 48.63
CA LEU A 5 16.84 -11.50 47.84
C LEU A 5 17.02 -11.86 46.39
N ASN A 6 17.53 -13.06 46.07
CA ASN A 6 17.69 -13.54 44.70
C ASN A 6 16.32 -13.84 44.03
N ILE A 7 15.33 -14.36 44.76
CA ILE A 7 13.97 -14.60 44.22
C ILE A 7 13.28 -13.28 43.91
N PHE A 8 13.45 -12.27 44.78
CA PHE A 8 12.89 -10.94 44.55
C PHE A 8 13.52 -10.23 43.33
N LEU A 9 14.82 -10.42 43.12
CA LEU A 9 15.56 -9.90 41.97
C LEU A 9 15.10 -10.56 40.64
N ILE A 10 14.80 -11.87 40.66
CA ILE A 10 14.30 -12.62 39.51
C ILE A 10 12.86 -12.21 39.17
N CYS A 11 11.99 -11.96 40.16
CA CYS A 11 10.65 -11.45 39.94
C CYS A 11 10.64 -10.02 39.36
N LEU A 12 11.60 -9.19 39.67
CA LEU A 12 11.76 -7.85 39.12
C LEU A 12 12.17 -7.85 37.63
N LEU A 13 12.91 -8.88 37.19
CA LEU A 13 13.34 -9.07 35.80
C LEU A 13 12.24 -9.67 34.91
N LEU A 14 11.19 -10.26 35.50
CA LEU A 14 10.05 -10.84 34.82
C LEU A 14 8.85 -9.89 34.76
N ALA A 15 9.01 -8.60 35.09
CA ALA A 15 7.96 -7.61 34.87
C ALA A 15 7.61 -7.59 33.38
N PRO A 16 6.38 -7.98 32.96
CA PRO A 16 6.00 -7.90 31.57
C PRO A 16 6.15 -6.43 31.16
N ASN A 17 6.82 -6.20 30.03
CA ASN A 17 6.79 -4.90 29.37
C ASN A 17 5.31 -4.59 29.10
N VAL A 18 4.68 -3.83 29.97
CA VAL A 18 3.37 -3.25 29.71
C VAL A 18 3.61 -2.29 28.56
N SER A 19 3.32 -2.76 27.34
CA SER A 19 3.25 -1.88 26.18
C SER A 19 2.15 -0.88 26.51
N ALA A 20 2.54 0.29 26.99
CA ALA A 20 1.61 1.42 27.10
C ALA A 20 0.99 1.58 25.71
N GLN A 21 -0.33 1.54 25.62
CA GLN A 21 -1.03 1.90 24.39
C GLN A 21 -0.61 3.33 24.06
N GLU A 22 0.23 3.47 23.06
CA GLU A 22 0.71 4.76 22.58
C GLU A 22 -0.50 5.46 21.96
N GLU A 23 -0.98 6.52 22.63
CA GLU A 23 -2.05 7.34 22.05
C GLU A 23 -1.57 7.89 20.71
N LEU A 24 -2.27 7.54 19.64
CA LEU A 24 -1.95 8.02 18.31
C LEU A 24 -2.28 9.51 18.22
N THR A 25 -1.26 10.34 18.34
CA THR A 25 -1.40 11.78 18.12
C THR A 25 -1.39 12.10 16.63
N ILE A 26 -2.02 13.22 16.24
CA ILE A 26 -2.02 13.68 14.84
C ILE A 26 -0.59 13.86 14.29
N SER A 27 0.33 14.35 15.12
CA SER A 27 1.73 14.55 14.72
C SER A 27 2.44 13.22 14.48
N SER A 28 2.20 12.20 15.32
CA SER A 28 2.77 10.86 15.11
C SER A 28 2.16 10.16 13.88
N ALA A 29 0.86 10.37 13.63
CA ALA A 29 0.18 9.85 12.45
C ALA A 29 0.75 10.47 11.16
N ILE A 30 0.93 11.80 11.12
CA ILE A 30 1.56 12.48 9.97
C ILE A 30 2.96 11.93 9.71
N LYS A 31 3.78 11.82 10.76
CA LYS A 31 5.14 11.30 10.64
C LYS A 31 5.15 9.89 10.05
N LYS A 32 4.33 8.97 10.62
CA LYS A 32 4.22 7.60 10.13
C LYS A 32 3.76 7.55 8.67
N THR A 33 2.77 8.38 8.30
CA THR A 33 2.27 8.46 6.93
C THR A 33 3.35 8.93 5.95
N LEU A 34 4.10 10.00 6.28
CA LEU A 34 5.16 10.52 5.42
C LEU A 34 6.32 9.53 5.25
N GLU A 35 6.58 8.71 6.26
CA GLU A 35 7.67 7.72 6.24
C GLU A 35 7.27 6.41 5.53
N ASN A 36 6.01 6.00 5.62
CA ASN A 36 5.61 4.64 5.23
C ASN A 36 4.60 4.58 4.09
N ASN A 37 3.92 5.69 3.75
CA ASN A 37 2.84 5.64 2.76
C ASN A 37 3.36 5.25 1.37
N LEU A 38 2.76 4.22 0.78
CA LEU A 38 3.21 3.64 -0.49
C LEU A 38 3.01 4.58 -1.69
N ASP A 39 1.96 5.40 -1.70
CA ASP A 39 1.70 6.33 -2.81
C ASP A 39 2.78 7.42 -2.84
N ILE A 40 3.23 7.89 -1.67
CA ILE A 40 4.36 8.82 -1.55
C ILE A 40 5.63 8.16 -2.05
N GLU A 41 5.91 6.92 -1.64
CA GLU A 41 7.11 6.19 -2.07
C GLU A 41 7.12 5.97 -3.58
N VAL A 42 5.99 5.55 -4.16
CA VAL A 42 5.83 5.38 -5.61
C VAL A 42 6.06 6.69 -6.35
N SER A 43 5.51 7.80 -5.88
CA SER A 43 5.69 9.12 -6.50
C SER A 43 7.14 9.59 -6.43
N GLU A 44 7.85 9.37 -5.32
CA GLU A 44 9.28 9.63 -5.18
C GLU A 44 10.11 8.78 -6.15
N ASN A 45 9.71 7.52 -6.40
CA ASN A 45 10.35 6.67 -7.39
C ASN A 45 10.18 7.23 -8.81
N PHE A 46 8.98 7.70 -9.18
CA PHE A 46 8.76 8.36 -10.47
C PHE A 46 9.61 9.64 -10.61
N LYS A 47 9.71 10.47 -9.57
CA LYS A 47 10.62 11.62 -9.55
C LYS A 47 12.07 11.20 -9.77
N ARG A 48 12.51 10.11 -9.15
CA ARG A 48 13.88 9.58 -9.32
C ARG A 48 14.11 9.08 -10.74
N ILE A 49 13.13 8.44 -11.37
CA ILE A 49 13.17 8.05 -12.78
C ILE A 49 13.28 9.29 -13.68
N ALA A 50 12.41 10.30 -13.46
CA ALA A 50 12.44 11.54 -14.21
C ALA A 50 13.77 12.30 -14.04
N LYS A 51 14.35 12.30 -12.84
CA LYS A 51 15.67 12.84 -12.54
C LYS A 51 16.76 12.13 -13.36
N ASN A 52 16.76 10.81 -13.37
CA ASN A 52 17.72 10.02 -14.16
C ASN A 52 17.57 10.32 -15.65
N ASN A 53 16.33 10.37 -16.16
CA ASN A 53 16.07 10.69 -17.55
C ASN A 53 16.44 12.13 -17.94
N SER A 54 16.51 13.06 -16.97
CA SER A 54 16.95 14.44 -17.18
C SER A 54 18.47 14.59 -17.26
N SER A 55 19.21 13.50 -17.12
CA SER A 55 20.66 13.48 -17.27
C SER A 55 21.09 13.67 -18.73
N ILE A 56 22.23 14.29 -18.95
CA ILE A 56 22.87 14.41 -20.27
C ILE A 56 23.10 13.04 -20.90
N LEU A 57 23.46 12.04 -20.08
CA LEU A 57 23.76 10.68 -20.53
C LEU A 57 22.55 10.02 -21.21
N ASN A 58 21.35 10.29 -20.72
CA ASN A 58 20.11 9.69 -21.20
C ASN A 58 19.43 10.49 -22.33
N ASN A 59 20.07 11.56 -22.80
CA ASN A 59 19.53 12.43 -23.85
C ASN A 59 20.34 12.36 -25.15
N ASN A 60 20.90 11.21 -25.47
CA ASN A 60 21.65 10.93 -26.72
C ASN A 60 22.88 11.83 -26.96
N TYR A 61 23.47 12.38 -25.88
CA TYR A 61 24.72 13.13 -25.98
C TYR A 61 25.96 12.22 -26.04
N LEU A 62 25.81 10.94 -25.69
CA LEU A 62 26.85 9.93 -25.79
C LEU A 62 26.48 8.87 -26.84
N PRO A 63 27.47 8.17 -27.44
CA PRO A 63 27.23 7.04 -28.32
C PRO A 63 26.52 5.91 -27.55
N ASN A 64 25.61 5.22 -28.23
CA ASN A 64 25.04 3.97 -27.76
C ASN A 64 25.98 2.81 -28.12
N ILE A 65 26.37 2.01 -27.13
CA ILE A 65 27.23 0.86 -27.27
C ILE A 65 26.42 -0.38 -26.97
N GLN A 66 26.35 -1.29 -27.96
CA GLN A 66 25.60 -2.55 -27.85
C GLN A 66 26.53 -3.72 -28.14
N LEU A 67 26.47 -4.76 -27.32
CA LEU A 67 27.10 -6.03 -27.53
C LEU A 67 26.01 -7.09 -27.75
N GLY A 68 25.98 -7.68 -28.93
CA GLY A 68 25.11 -8.79 -29.28
C GLY A 68 25.92 -10.06 -29.43
N SER A 69 25.39 -11.18 -28.97
CA SER A 69 25.96 -12.52 -29.30
C SER A 69 24.81 -13.43 -29.69
N GLU A 70 25.05 -14.22 -30.71
CA GLU A 70 24.09 -15.17 -31.27
C GLU A 70 24.79 -16.50 -31.53
N ILE A 71 24.16 -17.59 -31.12
CA ILE A 71 24.58 -18.95 -31.40
C ILE A 71 23.39 -19.66 -32.04
N ASN A 72 23.54 -20.06 -33.28
CA ASN A 72 22.55 -20.81 -34.06
C ASN A 72 23.06 -22.18 -34.37
N THR A 73 22.35 -23.23 -33.96
CA THR A 73 22.58 -24.60 -34.37
C THR A 73 21.44 -25.00 -35.31
N ASN A 74 21.79 -25.34 -36.54
CA ASN A 74 20.86 -25.86 -37.57
C ASN A 74 21.20 -27.32 -37.87
N ILE A 75 20.23 -28.20 -37.71
CA ILE A 75 20.34 -29.61 -38.06
C ILE A 75 19.40 -29.86 -39.24
N GLN A 76 19.96 -30.30 -40.37
CA GLN A 76 19.19 -30.57 -41.58
C GLN A 76 19.68 -31.82 -42.31
N SER A 77 18.75 -32.53 -42.91
CA SER A 77 19.08 -33.59 -43.87
C SER A 77 19.16 -32.99 -45.29
N ILE A 78 20.25 -33.23 -45.98
CA ILE A 78 20.49 -32.69 -47.33
C ILE A 78 20.48 -33.85 -48.30
N GLU A 79 19.56 -33.81 -49.25
CA GLU A 79 19.57 -34.74 -50.40
C GLU A 79 20.42 -34.15 -51.52
N ILE A 80 21.45 -34.91 -51.95
CA ILE A 80 22.36 -34.49 -53.01
C ILE A 80 22.07 -35.38 -54.20
N GLU A 81 21.61 -34.80 -55.31
CA GLU A 81 21.54 -35.43 -56.59
C GLU A 81 22.73 -35.04 -57.45
N THR A 82 23.47 -36.03 -57.91
CA THR A 82 24.59 -35.78 -58.88
C THR A 82 24.06 -35.78 -60.30
N PRO A 83 24.72 -35.06 -61.27
CA PRO A 83 24.32 -35.05 -62.67
C PRO A 83 24.33 -36.43 -63.35
N SER A 84 24.96 -37.44 -62.73
CA SER A 84 24.97 -38.83 -63.15
C SER A 84 23.83 -39.71 -62.60
N GLY A 85 22.86 -39.11 -61.92
CA GLY A 85 21.66 -39.80 -61.38
C GLY A 85 21.91 -40.60 -60.13
N ILE A 86 22.99 -40.37 -59.39
CA ILE A 86 23.26 -40.97 -58.10
C ILE A 86 22.73 -40.00 -57.00
N SER A 87 21.68 -40.38 -56.25
CA SER A 87 21.21 -39.63 -55.12
C SER A 87 21.83 -40.16 -53.81
N GLY A 88 22.26 -39.28 -52.97
CA GLY A 88 22.74 -39.60 -51.63
C GLY A 88 22.12 -38.62 -50.63
N THR A 89 21.68 -39.13 -49.49
CA THR A 89 21.22 -38.30 -48.37
C THR A 89 22.34 -38.15 -47.33
N LEU A 90 22.62 -36.92 -46.95
CA LEU A 90 23.41 -36.59 -45.75
C LEU A 90 22.42 -36.31 -44.65
N ASP A 91 22.18 -37.31 -43.78
CA ASP A 91 21.27 -37.16 -42.63
C ASP A 91 21.96 -36.44 -41.49
N ASP A 92 21.21 -35.59 -40.77
CA ASP A 92 21.62 -34.90 -39.55
C ASP A 92 22.89 -34.04 -39.71
N THR A 93 23.02 -33.31 -40.84
CA THR A 93 24.07 -32.34 -40.98
C THR A 93 23.86 -31.18 -40.01
N GLN A 94 24.69 -31.08 -38.99
CA GLN A 94 24.70 -30.00 -38.04
C GLN A 94 25.58 -28.84 -38.50
N THR A 95 25.02 -27.65 -38.51
CA THR A 95 25.77 -26.41 -38.79
C THR A 95 25.65 -25.49 -37.61
N ASP A 96 26.75 -25.20 -36.97
CA ASP A 96 26.84 -24.28 -35.83
C ASP A 96 27.41 -22.94 -36.31
N ASN A 97 26.62 -21.89 -36.13
CA ASN A 97 27.05 -20.53 -36.40
C ASN A 97 27.08 -19.74 -35.07
N SER A 98 28.24 -19.16 -34.80
CA SER A 98 28.37 -18.25 -33.67
C SER A 98 28.83 -16.89 -34.15
N SER A 99 28.18 -15.83 -33.66
CA SER A 99 28.55 -14.46 -33.95
C SER A 99 28.57 -13.61 -32.67
N ALA A 100 29.51 -12.69 -32.63
CA ALA A 100 29.55 -11.65 -31.61
C ALA A 100 29.74 -10.30 -32.31
N VAL A 101 28.83 -9.35 -32.03
CA VAL A 101 28.84 -8.03 -32.68
C VAL A 101 28.93 -6.97 -31.64
N LEU A 102 29.90 -6.09 -31.70
CA LEU A 102 29.98 -4.86 -30.95
C LEU A 102 29.59 -3.69 -31.87
N SER A 103 28.48 -3.02 -31.60
CA SER A 103 28.06 -1.83 -32.35
C SER A 103 28.18 -0.58 -31.50
N ILE A 104 28.59 0.52 -32.12
CA ILE A 104 28.69 1.85 -31.54
C ILE A 104 27.92 2.79 -32.46
N ASP A 105 26.78 3.26 -31.97
CA ASP A 105 25.88 4.13 -32.72
C ASP A 105 25.93 5.55 -32.13
N TYR A 106 26.31 6.52 -32.95
CA TYR A 106 26.36 7.92 -32.57
C TYR A 106 25.80 8.82 -33.67
N ASN A 107 24.74 9.57 -33.29
CA ASN A 107 24.15 10.54 -34.21
C ASN A 107 24.93 11.86 -34.16
N ILE A 108 25.72 12.17 -35.20
CA ILE A 108 26.59 13.34 -35.27
C ILE A 108 25.77 14.62 -35.50
N ILE A 109 24.76 14.57 -36.39
CA ILE A 109 23.93 15.72 -36.77
C ILE A 109 22.47 15.42 -36.42
N ASP A 110 21.91 16.18 -35.53
CA ASP A 110 20.59 15.97 -34.94
C ASP A 110 19.73 17.27 -34.97
N ALA A 111 19.96 18.17 -35.89
CA ALA A 111 19.15 19.39 -36.06
C ALA A 111 18.52 19.98 -34.76
N SER A 112 19.27 19.96 -33.65
CA SER A 112 18.87 20.41 -32.29
C SER A 112 17.90 19.50 -31.51
N GLY A 113 17.55 18.31 -31.99
CA GLY A 113 16.64 17.38 -31.29
C GLY A 113 17.12 17.06 -29.87
N ARG A 114 18.41 16.73 -29.68
CA ARG A 114 19.04 16.49 -28.36
C ARG A 114 18.85 17.64 -27.38
N LYS A 115 19.04 18.88 -27.84
CA LYS A 115 18.90 20.08 -27.01
C LYS A 115 17.47 20.24 -26.50
N TYR A 116 16.48 20.05 -27.37
CA TYR A 116 15.08 20.17 -26.98
C TYR A 116 14.61 18.98 -26.14
N ASN A 117 15.08 17.76 -26.44
CA ASN A 117 14.80 16.58 -25.62
C ASN A 117 15.38 16.74 -24.20
N TYR A 118 16.60 17.24 -24.08
CA TYR A 118 17.21 17.54 -22.78
C TYR A 118 16.43 18.60 -22.00
N LYS A 119 15.99 19.69 -22.65
CA LYS A 119 15.13 20.67 -22.01
C LYS A 119 13.79 20.07 -21.55
N LYS A 120 13.15 19.31 -22.44
CA LYS A 120 11.91 18.60 -22.15
C LYS A 120 12.07 17.67 -20.93
N SER A 121 13.14 16.88 -20.87
CA SER A 121 13.36 15.97 -19.74
C SER A 121 13.63 16.71 -18.44
N LYS A 122 14.24 17.88 -18.46
CA LYS A 122 14.36 18.77 -17.28
C LYS A 122 13.02 19.28 -16.80
N GLU A 123 12.15 19.71 -17.72
CA GLU A 123 10.80 20.16 -17.37
C GLU A 123 9.95 19.02 -16.83
N LEU A 124 10.09 17.80 -17.40
CA LEU A 124 9.44 16.61 -16.85
C LEU A 124 9.92 16.27 -15.44
N TYR A 125 11.19 16.44 -15.14
CA TYR A 125 11.69 16.30 -13.76
C TYR A 125 11.11 17.36 -12.83
N SER A 126 11.05 18.63 -13.27
CA SER A 126 10.42 19.71 -12.49
C SER A 126 8.94 19.41 -12.23
N LYS A 127 8.21 18.97 -13.27
CA LYS A 127 6.82 18.52 -13.15
C LYS A 127 6.68 17.39 -12.12
N SER A 128 7.51 16.36 -12.23
CA SER A 128 7.46 15.21 -11.31
C SER A 128 7.73 15.60 -9.85
N ASN A 129 8.55 16.62 -9.62
CA ASN A 129 8.78 17.15 -8.26
C ASN A 129 7.50 17.81 -7.69
N LEU A 130 6.72 18.53 -8.52
CA LEU A 130 5.45 19.11 -8.10
C LEU A 130 4.38 18.03 -7.90
N GLU A 131 4.38 16.97 -8.71
CA GLU A 131 3.48 15.82 -8.54
C GLU A 131 3.70 15.12 -7.21
N VAL A 132 4.95 14.96 -6.77
CA VAL A 132 5.25 14.43 -5.42
C VAL A 132 4.66 15.33 -4.33
N GLN A 133 4.83 16.63 -4.46
CA GLN A 133 4.25 17.58 -3.49
C GLN A 133 2.73 17.47 -3.44
N GLU A 134 2.07 17.40 -4.59
CA GLU A 134 0.62 17.22 -4.69
C GLU A 134 0.16 15.91 -4.01
N ILE A 135 0.87 14.80 -4.23
CA ILE A 135 0.55 13.51 -3.58
C ILE A 135 0.70 13.63 -2.05
N ILE A 136 1.77 14.25 -1.57
CA ILE A 136 1.98 14.47 -0.13
C ILE A 136 0.84 15.30 0.47
N GLU A 137 0.47 16.42 -0.16
CA GLU A 137 -0.59 17.30 0.32
C GLU A 137 -1.95 16.58 0.35
N ASN A 138 -2.29 15.83 -0.70
CA ASN A 138 -3.52 15.05 -0.77
C ASN A 138 -3.55 13.92 0.27
N THR A 139 -2.44 13.22 0.46
CA THR A 139 -2.32 12.15 1.46
C THR A 139 -2.49 12.70 2.88
N ILE A 140 -1.91 13.86 3.19
CA ILE A 140 -2.09 14.53 4.48
C ILE A 140 -3.54 14.96 4.68
N LEU A 141 -4.20 15.52 3.66
CA LEU A 141 -5.60 15.91 3.74
C LEU A 141 -6.51 14.69 4.00
N GLN A 142 -6.25 13.59 3.31
CA GLN A 142 -6.96 12.33 3.53
C GLN A 142 -6.73 11.78 4.94
N LEU A 143 -5.48 11.82 5.42
CA LEU A 143 -5.14 11.44 6.79
C LEU A 143 -5.94 12.24 7.83
N PHE A 144 -6.00 13.57 7.69
CA PHE A 144 -6.77 14.43 8.58
C PHE A 144 -8.25 14.03 8.59
N THR A 145 -8.83 13.84 7.40
CA THR A 145 -10.24 13.47 7.26
C THR A 145 -10.56 12.17 8.00
N VAL A 146 -9.76 11.14 7.79
CA VAL A 146 -9.97 9.83 8.42
C VAL A 146 -9.64 9.85 9.91
N PHE A 147 -8.59 10.57 10.32
CA PHE A 147 -8.21 10.69 11.73
C PHE A 147 -9.33 11.32 12.57
N PHE A 148 -9.90 12.43 12.10
CA PHE A 148 -11.01 13.09 12.80
C PHE A 148 -12.30 12.28 12.74
N GLU A 149 -12.54 11.52 11.66
CA GLU A 149 -13.67 10.61 11.58
C GLU A 149 -13.57 9.47 12.61
N VAL A 150 -12.36 8.91 12.82
CA VAL A 150 -12.11 7.93 13.89
C VAL A 150 -12.42 8.54 15.26
N GLY A 151 -11.99 9.78 15.51
CA GLY A 151 -12.30 10.49 16.75
C GLY A 151 -13.81 10.65 16.95
N ARG A 152 -14.50 11.19 15.95
CA ARG A 152 -15.96 11.41 15.97
C ARG A 152 -16.73 10.10 16.22
N LEU A 153 -16.38 9.02 15.49
CA LEU A 153 -17.05 7.73 15.64
C LEU A 153 -16.73 7.06 16.99
N SER A 154 -15.58 7.33 17.58
CA SER A 154 -15.24 6.85 18.92
C SER A 154 -16.11 7.48 19.98
N GLU A 155 -16.31 8.79 19.93
CA GLU A 155 -17.21 9.52 20.83
C GLU A 155 -18.67 9.11 20.63
N GLU A 156 -19.13 9.02 19.37
CA GLU A 156 -20.49 8.57 19.04
C GLU A 156 -20.78 7.19 19.60
N LYS A 157 -19.80 6.25 19.49
CA LYS A 157 -19.94 4.90 20.04
C LYS A 157 -20.13 4.91 21.57
N GLU A 158 -19.40 5.75 22.31
CA GLU A 158 -19.55 5.85 23.75
C GLU A 158 -20.92 6.44 24.13
N ILE A 159 -21.40 7.45 23.41
CA ILE A 159 -22.74 8.00 23.59
C ILE A 159 -23.81 6.92 23.36
N LEU A 160 -23.73 6.17 22.25
CA LEU A 160 -24.71 5.10 21.95
C LEU A 160 -24.64 3.94 22.93
N LYS A 161 -23.47 3.63 23.48
CA LYS A 161 -23.32 2.63 24.53
C LYS A 161 -24.07 3.06 25.83
N ASN A 162 -23.93 4.33 26.21
CA ASN A 162 -24.64 4.88 27.33
C ASN A 162 -26.15 4.93 27.07
N SER A 163 -26.59 5.28 25.84
CA SER A 163 -28.00 5.25 25.44
C SER A 163 -28.60 3.85 25.59
N LEU A 164 -27.90 2.85 25.08
CA LEU A 164 -28.31 1.45 25.18
C LEU A 164 -28.44 1.00 26.68
N ASP A 165 -27.50 1.40 27.53
CA ASP A 165 -27.57 1.08 28.96
C ASP A 165 -28.81 1.71 29.63
N ILE A 166 -29.16 2.95 29.26
CA ILE A 166 -30.38 3.62 29.73
C ILE A 166 -31.63 2.88 29.21
N SER A 167 -31.69 2.50 27.95
CA SER A 167 -32.82 1.78 27.35
C SER A 167 -33.02 0.42 28.02
N LYS A 168 -31.94 -0.33 28.28
CA LYS A 168 -31.98 -1.61 29.01
C LYS A 168 -32.57 -1.45 30.42
N ARG A 169 -32.09 -0.45 31.19
CA ARG A 169 -32.63 -0.18 32.53
C ARG A 169 -34.08 0.25 32.47
N ARG A 170 -34.53 0.94 31.42
CA ARG A 170 -35.94 1.30 31.21
C ARG A 170 -36.78 0.07 30.95
N TYR A 171 -36.30 -0.83 30.07
CA TYR A 171 -36.98 -2.09 29.78
C TYR A 171 -37.13 -2.96 31.02
N GLU A 172 -36.05 -3.17 31.78
CA GLU A 172 -36.08 -3.91 33.04
C GLU A 172 -37.10 -3.34 34.03
N ARG A 173 -37.18 -2.02 34.16
CA ARG A 173 -38.17 -1.36 34.99
C ARG A 173 -39.61 -1.60 34.51
N ARG A 174 -39.86 -1.48 33.20
CA ARG A 174 -41.18 -1.74 32.62
C ARG A 174 -41.59 -3.19 32.76
N LEU A 175 -40.67 -4.11 32.70
CA LEU A 175 -40.93 -5.53 32.92
C LEU A 175 -41.38 -5.77 34.38
N LEU A 176 -40.69 -5.22 35.37
CA LEU A 176 -41.08 -5.32 36.77
C LEU A 176 -42.44 -4.65 37.05
N GLU A 177 -42.69 -3.44 36.51
CA GLU A 177 -43.98 -2.76 36.64
C GLU A 177 -45.11 -3.61 36.03
N PHE A 178 -44.88 -4.33 34.94
CA PHE A 178 -45.83 -5.25 34.33
C PHE A 178 -46.10 -6.46 35.24
N GLU A 179 -45.06 -7.08 35.81
CA GLU A 179 -45.20 -8.21 36.74
C GLU A 179 -46.03 -7.85 37.99
N TYR A 180 -45.91 -6.59 38.43
CA TYR A 180 -46.73 -6.09 39.56
C TYR A 180 -48.10 -5.53 39.15
N GLY A 181 -48.48 -5.66 37.85
CA GLY A 181 -49.76 -5.18 37.34
C GLY A 181 -49.89 -3.64 37.23
N GLN A 182 -48.79 -2.91 37.31
CA GLN A 182 -48.73 -1.44 37.28
C GLN A 182 -48.66 -0.84 35.85
N THR A 183 -48.39 -1.65 34.84
CA THR A 183 -48.33 -1.23 33.42
C THR A 183 -48.90 -2.35 32.53
N ASN A 184 -49.06 -2.06 31.25
CA ASN A 184 -49.54 -3.01 30.25
C ASN A 184 -48.38 -3.59 29.42
N ASN A 185 -48.66 -4.70 28.73
CA ASN A 185 -47.65 -5.39 27.88
C ASN A 185 -47.16 -4.51 26.72
N LEU A 186 -47.95 -3.56 26.22
CA LEU A 186 -47.54 -2.67 25.12
C LEU A 186 -46.36 -1.78 25.54
N GLU A 187 -46.35 -1.30 26.78
CA GLU A 187 -45.23 -0.49 27.30
C GLU A 187 -43.93 -1.29 27.42
N VAL A 188 -44.02 -2.58 27.78
CA VAL A 188 -42.87 -3.49 27.82
C VAL A 188 -42.32 -3.71 26.39
N LEU A 189 -43.21 -4.01 25.42
CA LEU A 189 -42.83 -4.21 24.02
C LEU A 189 -42.22 -2.93 23.41
N ASN A 190 -42.76 -1.76 23.73
CA ASN A 190 -42.19 -0.49 23.26
C ASN A 190 -40.77 -0.30 23.83
N ALA A 191 -40.55 -0.57 25.10
CA ALA A 191 -39.22 -0.49 25.71
C ALA A 191 -38.24 -1.51 25.14
N GLU A 192 -38.69 -2.72 24.74
CA GLU A 192 -37.90 -3.72 24.06
C GLU A 192 -37.48 -3.26 22.66
N VAL A 193 -38.41 -2.65 21.91
CA VAL A 193 -38.10 -2.04 20.58
C VAL A 193 -37.04 -0.93 20.73
N ASP A 194 -37.12 -0.09 21.79
CA ASP A 194 -36.09 0.93 22.05
C ASP A 194 -34.69 0.28 22.26
N VAL A 195 -34.61 -0.79 23.07
CA VAL A 195 -33.35 -1.54 23.31
C VAL A 195 -32.80 -2.12 22.03
N ASN A 196 -33.67 -2.70 21.20
CA ASN A 196 -33.25 -3.29 19.92
C ASN A 196 -32.74 -2.22 18.94
N SER A 197 -33.43 -1.08 18.84
CA SER A 197 -33.03 0.06 18.04
C SER A 197 -31.66 0.62 18.47
N ASP A 198 -31.47 0.86 19.77
CA ASP A 198 -30.18 1.35 20.28
C ASP A 198 -29.06 0.33 20.11
N SER A 199 -29.35 -0.96 20.23
CA SER A 199 -28.39 -2.04 19.94
C SER A 199 -27.93 -2.02 18.48
N ILE A 200 -28.88 -1.88 17.55
CA ILE A 200 -28.58 -1.81 16.11
C ILE A 200 -27.73 -0.56 15.80
N ASN A 201 -28.06 0.58 16.39
CA ASN A 201 -27.31 1.82 16.19
C ASN A 201 -25.86 1.68 16.71
N LEU A 202 -25.68 1.10 17.88
CA LEU A 202 -24.35 0.84 18.45
C LEU A 202 -23.53 -0.11 17.57
N LEU A 203 -24.13 -1.19 17.05
CA LEU A 203 -23.46 -2.14 16.16
C LEU A 203 -23.04 -1.47 14.84
N ASN A 204 -23.93 -0.68 14.25
CA ASN A 204 -23.66 0.05 13.02
C ASN A 204 -22.51 1.05 13.19
N THR A 205 -22.51 1.82 14.26
CA THR A 205 -21.44 2.78 14.56
C THR A 205 -20.14 2.06 14.91
N SER A 206 -20.20 0.92 15.61
CA SER A 206 -19.02 0.09 15.89
C SER A 206 -18.38 -0.44 14.59
N LYS A 207 -19.20 -0.86 13.62
CA LYS A 207 -18.73 -1.28 12.29
C LYS A 207 -18.08 -0.12 11.52
N LYS A 208 -18.71 1.06 11.52
CA LYS A 208 -18.15 2.26 10.88
C LYS A 208 -16.81 2.64 11.50
N LEU A 209 -16.71 2.61 12.82
CA LEU A 209 -15.45 2.89 13.54
C LEU A 209 -14.35 1.88 13.18
N PHE A 210 -14.70 0.60 13.10
CA PHE A 210 -13.74 -0.42 12.67
C PHE A 210 -13.20 -0.15 11.27
N ASN A 211 -14.08 0.16 10.32
CA ASN A 211 -13.68 0.50 8.95
C ASN A 211 -12.79 1.77 8.92
N ALA A 212 -13.20 2.84 9.61
CA ALA A 212 -12.41 4.07 9.66
C ALA A 212 -11.01 3.86 10.28
N LYS A 213 -10.90 3.00 11.29
CA LYS A 213 -9.57 2.61 11.84
C LYS A 213 -8.75 1.81 10.83
N SER A 214 -9.38 0.93 10.06
CA SER A 214 -8.69 0.18 8.99
C SER A 214 -8.21 1.11 7.89
N ASP A 215 -9.02 2.09 7.49
CA ASP A 215 -8.64 3.11 6.51
C ASP A 215 -7.47 3.97 7.01
N LEU A 216 -7.48 4.34 8.30
CA LEU A 216 -6.39 5.07 8.93
C LEU A 216 -5.08 4.27 8.89
N ASN A 217 -5.13 2.99 9.23
CA ASN A 217 -3.97 2.10 9.17
C ASN A 217 -3.46 1.94 7.74
N LEU A 218 -4.37 1.85 6.75
CA LEU A 218 -4.00 1.77 5.35
C LEU A 218 -3.25 3.02 4.88
N ILE A 219 -3.71 4.22 5.25
CA ILE A 219 -3.03 5.48 4.90
C ILE A 219 -1.64 5.56 5.54
N MET A 220 -1.51 5.11 6.79
CA MET A 220 -0.23 5.10 7.52
C MET A 220 0.68 3.92 7.12
N ASN A 221 0.14 2.91 6.42
CA ASN A 221 0.79 1.64 6.07
C ASN A 221 1.37 0.92 7.31
N VAL A 222 0.51 0.70 8.31
CA VAL A 222 0.82 0.01 9.59
C VAL A 222 -0.25 -1.04 9.91
#